data_bad54487eafd80de68e42bf94d1e51a3
#
_entry.id   bad54487eafd80de68e42bf94d1e51a3
#
_cell.length_a   1.000
_cell.length_b   1.000
_cell.length_c   1.000
_cell.angle_alpha   90.00
_cell.angle_beta   90.00
_cell.angle_gamma   90.00
#
_symmetry.space_group_name_H-M   'P 1'
#
loop_
_entity.id
_entity.type
_entity.pdbx_description
1 polymer ?
#
loop_
_entity_poly.entity_id
_entity_poly.type
_entity_poly.pdbx_seq_one_letter_code
_entity_poly.pdbx_strand_id
1 'polypeptide(L)'
;MARHYLPGSESGVMTDGVKYQTGVVTGQKIKLFLNQLVRANQGERNIEDLPLPLSIVATDIGNGERVVFRDGPLSQAMRASMSVPGLLAPVDHQGRKLVDGGLVDNLPVAEVRARCQADVVIAVNVGTPLLKAEEVGSLLTVSAQMIAILTEQNVSRSLALLQANDITIKPELDGITAGDFSRHAE
;
A
#
# COMPACT_ATOMS: atom_id res chain seq x y z
N MET A 1 -7.21 21.26 5.64
CA MET A 1 -6.36 20.70 6.74
C MET A 1 -5.20 19.80 6.25
N ALA A 2 -5.17 19.35 5.00
CA ALA A 2 -4.10 18.47 4.48
C ALA A 2 -2.72 19.12 4.30
N ARG A 3 -2.62 20.45 4.24
CA ARG A 3 -1.35 21.16 3.94
C ARG A 3 -0.29 21.15 5.05
N HIS A 4 -0.60 20.66 6.27
CA HIS A 4 0.34 20.68 7.40
C HIS A 4 1.11 19.37 7.63
N TYR A 5 0.86 18.31 6.84
CA TYR A 5 1.44 17.00 7.11
C TYR A 5 2.52 16.55 6.10
N LEU A 6 2.75 17.34 5.06
CA LEU A 6 3.83 17.10 4.09
C LEU A 6 4.71 18.36 4.09
N PRO A 7 5.88 18.40 4.59
CA PRO A 7 7.14 18.09 3.97
C PRO A 7 8.35 17.96 4.92
N GLY A 8 9.41 17.45 4.41
CA GLY A 8 10.75 17.52 4.96
C GLY A 8 11.54 16.25 4.66
N SER A 9 12.42 16.32 3.68
CA SER A 9 13.51 15.37 3.55
C SER A 9 14.42 15.54 4.79
N GLU A 10 14.39 14.59 5.72
CA GLU A 10 15.35 14.55 6.82
C GLU A 10 16.59 13.80 6.34
N SER A 11 17.69 14.53 6.13
CA SER A 11 19.02 13.96 5.94
C SER A 11 19.78 14.04 7.27
N GLY A 12 20.27 12.92 7.76
CA GLY A 12 21.12 12.83 8.94
C GLY A 12 22.59 12.63 8.55
N VAL A 13 23.50 13.41 9.15
CA VAL A 13 24.93 13.17 9.04
C VAL A 13 25.33 12.23 10.19
N MET A 14 25.79 11.04 9.84
CA MET A 14 26.33 10.05 10.78
C MET A 14 27.85 9.92 10.58
N THR A 15 28.54 9.34 11.54
CA THR A 15 30.00 9.09 11.47
C THR A 15 30.44 8.25 10.27
N ASP A 16 29.52 7.53 9.64
CA ASP A 16 29.75 6.67 8.46
C ASP A 16 29.32 7.34 7.12
N GLY A 17 29.09 8.65 7.11
CA GLY A 17 28.69 9.41 5.92
C GLY A 17 27.24 9.88 5.95
N VAL A 18 26.81 10.51 4.85
CA VAL A 18 25.43 11.00 4.70
C VAL A 18 24.54 9.81 4.36
N LYS A 19 23.67 9.40 5.29
CA LYS A 19 22.60 8.46 5.00
C LYS A 19 21.35 9.23 4.60
N TYR A 20 20.93 9.05 3.36
CA TYR A 20 19.59 9.49 2.94
C TYR A 20 18.57 8.52 3.52
N GLN A 21 17.49 9.05 4.07
CA GLN A 21 16.35 8.19 4.41
C GLN A 21 15.79 7.56 3.14
N THR A 22 15.41 6.29 3.23
CA THR A 22 14.91 5.49 2.11
C THR A 22 13.49 5.87 1.66
N GLY A 23 13.00 7.04 2.05
CA GLY A 23 11.70 7.59 1.65
C GLY A 23 11.62 9.09 1.88
N VAL A 24 10.78 9.77 1.12
CA VAL A 24 10.61 11.24 1.16
C VAL A 24 9.85 11.71 2.41
N VAL A 25 9.08 10.83 3.06
CA VAL A 25 8.24 11.17 4.22
C VAL A 25 8.45 10.20 5.37
N THR A 26 8.74 10.74 6.56
CA THR A 26 8.90 9.94 7.79
C THR A 26 7.56 9.50 8.38
N GLY A 27 7.51 8.25 8.87
CA GLY A 27 6.29 7.56 9.21
C GLY A 27 5.52 8.06 10.45
N GLN A 28 6.10 8.87 11.34
CA GLN A 28 5.42 9.24 12.60
C GLN A 28 4.19 10.13 12.39
N LYS A 29 4.30 11.16 11.53
CA LYS A 29 3.16 12.05 11.23
C LYS A 29 2.03 11.30 10.54
N ILE A 30 2.39 10.35 9.65
CA ILE A 30 1.42 9.49 8.97
C ILE A 30 0.73 8.56 9.97
N LYS A 31 1.46 7.97 10.92
CA LYS A 31 0.88 7.13 11.97
C LYS A 31 -0.16 7.91 12.79
N LEU A 32 0.14 9.14 13.18
CA LEU A 32 -0.81 10.01 13.91
C LEU A 32 -2.04 10.32 13.07
N PHE A 33 -1.86 10.62 11.79
CA PHE A 33 -2.97 10.85 10.86
C PHE A 33 -3.85 9.59 10.71
N LEU A 34 -3.25 8.41 10.52
CA LEU A 34 -3.98 7.15 10.42
C LEU A 34 -4.76 6.84 11.69
N ASN A 35 -4.16 7.07 12.88
CA ASN A 35 -4.86 6.90 14.16
C ASN A 35 -6.08 7.82 14.28
N GLN A 36 -5.97 9.08 13.82
CA GLN A 36 -7.11 9.99 13.79
C GLN A 36 -8.19 9.53 12.81
N LEU A 37 -7.78 9.04 11.64
CA LEU A 37 -8.69 8.58 10.60
C LEU A 37 -9.52 7.38 11.05
N VAL A 38 -8.90 6.43 11.76
CA VAL A 38 -9.59 5.23 12.27
C VAL A 38 -10.29 5.49 13.62
N ARG A 39 -10.40 6.76 14.03
CA ARG A 39 -11.04 7.17 15.30
C ARG A 39 -10.48 6.47 16.53
N ALA A 40 -9.17 6.30 16.59
CA ALA A 40 -8.45 5.74 17.74
C ALA A 40 -8.36 6.75 18.89
N ASN A 41 -9.48 7.32 19.31
CA ASN A 41 -9.55 8.38 20.33
C ASN A 41 -9.17 7.90 21.74
N GLN A 42 -9.08 6.57 21.95
CA GLN A 42 -8.80 5.94 23.24
C GLN A 42 -7.57 5.03 23.22
N GLY A 43 -6.72 5.16 22.20
CA GLY A 43 -5.54 4.31 22.02
C GLY A 43 -5.43 3.71 20.61
N GLU A 44 -4.47 2.82 20.44
CA GLU A 44 -4.29 2.13 19.17
C GLU A 44 -5.40 1.08 18.97
N ARG A 45 -6.05 1.12 17.79
CA ARG A 45 -7.10 0.15 17.44
C ARG A 45 -6.45 -1.06 16.79
N ASN A 46 -6.86 -2.26 17.21
CA ASN A 46 -6.40 -3.50 16.59
C ASN A 46 -7.33 -3.99 15.47
N ILE A 47 -6.76 -4.76 14.55
CA ILE A 47 -7.49 -5.32 13.40
C ILE A 47 -8.57 -6.32 13.87
N GLU A 48 -8.24 -7.15 14.84
CA GLU A 48 -9.15 -8.17 15.40
C GLU A 48 -10.35 -7.58 16.14
N ASP A 49 -10.28 -6.32 16.58
CA ASP A 49 -11.37 -5.62 17.27
C ASP A 49 -12.37 -4.97 16.27
N LEU A 50 -12.15 -5.13 14.98
CA LEU A 50 -13.05 -4.58 13.96
C LEU A 50 -14.32 -5.43 13.80
N PRO A 51 -15.47 -4.80 13.50
CA PRO A 51 -16.74 -5.51 13.36
C PRO A 51 -16.78 -6.45 12.14
N LEU A 52 -15.90 -6.23 11.17
CA LEU A 52 -15.75 -7.07 9.98
C LEU A 52 -14.31 -7.58 9.88
N PRO A 53 -14.11 -8.83 9.43
CA PRO A 53 -12.77 -9.35 9.19
C PRO A 53 -12.01 -8.47 8.18
N LEU A 54 -10.81 -8.04 8.55
CA LEU A 54 -9.93 -7.25 7.70
C LEU A 54 -8.58 -7.93 7.56
N SER A 55 -8.11 -8.10 6.32
CA SER A 55 -6.72 -8.47 6.02
C SER A 55 -6.02 -7.30 5.33
N ILE A 56 -4.82 -6.97 5.77
CA ILE A 56 -3.99 -5.94 5.16
C ILE A 56 -2.70 -6.59 4.66
N VAL A 57 -2.35 -6.35 3.40
CA VAL A 57 -1.20 -6.96 2.76
C VAL A 57 -0.02 -5.99 2.74
N ALA A 58 1.16 -6.49 3.06
CA ALA A 58 2.44 -5.83 2.89
C ALA A 58 3.45 -6.78 2.24
N THR A 59 4.58 -6.25 1.83
CA THR A 59 5.69 -7.01 1.24
C THR A 59 6.91 -6.93 2.16
N ASP A 60 7.50 -8.07 2.50
CA ASP A 60 8.85 -8.10 3.08
C ASP A 60 9.87 -7.83 1.97
N ILE A 61 10.50 -6.64 2.01
CA ILE A 61 11.46 -6.25 0.97
C ILE A 61 12.76 -7.08 1.01
N GLY A 62 13.04 -7.77 2.12
CA GLY A 62 14.24 -8.58 2.28
C GLY A 62 14.21 -9.88 1.49
N ASN A 63 13.01 -10.46 1.27
CA ASN A 63 12.85 -11.76 0.60
C ASN A 63 11.72 -11.80 -0.44
N GLY A 64 10.93 -10.72 -0.59
CA GLY A 64 9.80 -10.64 -1.52
C GLY A 64 8.56 -11.41 -1.07
N GLU A 65 8.50 -11.86 0.19
CA GLU A 65 7.35 -12.59 0.71
C GLU A 65 6.16 -11.66 0.98
N ARG A 66 4.98 -12.18 0.75
CA ARG A 66 3.72 -11.57 1.15
C ARG A 66 3.53 -11.68 2.67
N VAL A 67 3.32 -10.55 3.33
CA VAL A 67 2.97 -10.47 4.75
C VAL A 67 1.52 -10.03 4.86
N VAL A 68 0.69 -10.80 5.59
CA VAL A 68 -0.72 -10.50 5.78
C VAL A 68 -0.99 -10.23 7.25
N PHE A 69 -1.41 -9.00 7.55
CA PHE A 69 -1.90 -8.62 8.86
C PHE A 69 -3.37 -8.97 9.00
N ARG A 70 -3.70 -9.76 10.00
CA ARG A 70 -5.07 -10.15 10.37
C ARG A 70 -5.41 -9.78 11.80
N ASP A 71 -4.41 -9.35 12.54
CA ASP A 71 -4.44 -8.92 13.93
C ASP A 71 -3.37 -7.85 14.19
N GLY A 72 -3.36 -7.31 15.41
CA GLY A 72 -2.42 -6.29 15.87
C GLY A 72 -2.78 -4.88 15.43
N PRO A 73 -1.85 -3.92 15.63
CA PRO A 73 -2.11 -2.50 15.46
C PRO A 73 -2.52 -2.11 14.04
N LEU A 74 -3.76 -1.65 13.86
CA LEU A 74 -4.33 -1.28 12.57
C LEU A 74 -3.51 -0.18 11.87
N SER A 75 -3.08 0.84 12.62
CA SER A 75 -2.30 1.95 12.06
C SER A 75 -0.94 1.50 11.52
N GLN A 76 -0.31 0.52 12.17
CA GLN A 76 0.97 -0.04 11.73
C GLN A 76 0.79 -0.87 10.45
N ALA A 77 -0.23 -1.72 10.39
CA ALA A 77 -0.54 -2.51 9.21
C ALA A 77 -0.87 -1.61 8.00
N MET A 78 -1.71 -0.59 8.20
CA MET A 78 -2.02 0.40 7.15
C MET A 78 -0.74 1.12 6.69
N ARG A 79 0.11 1.54 7.65
CA ARG A 79 1.37 2.24 7.33
C ARG A 79 2.32 1.34 6.53
N ALA A 80 2.41 0.05 6.86
CA ALA A 80 3.23 -0.90 6.12
C ALA A 80 2.70 -1.09 4.70
N SER A 81 1.39 -1.34 4.56
CA SER A 81 0.72 -1.59 3.29
C SER A 81 0.80 -0.44 2.29
N MET A 82 0.90 0.80 2.77
CA MET A 82 1.00 1.99 1.92
C MET A 82 2.44 2.49 1.71
N SER A 83 3.45 1.75 2.15
CA SER A 83 4.86 2.15 2.08
C SER A 83 5.44 1.94 0.68
N VAL A 84 4.96 2.74 -0.29
CA VAL A 84 5.45 2.69 -1.67
C VAL A 84 6.96 3.01 -1.69
N PRO A 85 7.79 2.11 -2.25
CA PRO A 85 9.24 2.33 -2.34
C PRO A 85 9.59 3.63 -3.07
N GLY A 86 10.53 4.39 -2.51
CA GLY A 86 10.90 5.71 -3.03
C GLY A 86 10.03 6.86 -2.53
N LEU A 87 8.78 6.61 -2.10
CA LEU A 87 7.89 7.63 -1.55
C LEU A 87 7.87 7.60 -0.02
N LEU A 88 7.73 6.43 0.57
CA LEU A 88 7.66 6.25 2.02
C LEU A 88 8.76 5.30 2.51
N ALA A 89 9.27 5.58 3.71
CA ALA A 89 10.24 4.70 4.34
C ALA A 89 9.60 3.34 4.67
N PRO A 90 10.33 2.22 4.53
CA PRO A 90 9.88 0.92 4.99
C PRO A 90 9.53 0.91 6.48
N VAL A 91 8.63 0.01 6.87
CA VAL A 91 8.23 -0.18 8.27
C VAL A 91 8.98 -1.36 8.86
N ASP A 92 9.65 -1.15 9.99
CA ASP A 92 10.24 -2.26 10.75
C ASP A 92 9.15 -3.00 11.53
N HIS A 93 9.06 -4.31 11.31
CA HIS A 93 8.08 -5.17 11.97
C HIS A 93 8.68 -6.58 12.21
N GLN A 94 8.84 -6.95 13.46
CA GLN A 94 9.35 -8.28 13.86
C GLN A 94 10.64 -8.69 13.14
N GLY A 95 11.61 -7.76 13.02
CA GLY A 95 12.88 -7.99 12.35
C GLY A 95 12.84 -7.97 10.82
N ARG A 96 11.68 -7.73 10.22
CA ARG A 96 11.46 -7.55 8.76
C ARG A 96 11.34 -6.08 8.41
N LYS A 97 11.66 -5.74 7.17
CA LYS A 97 11.39 -4.41 6.59
C LYS A 97 10.24 -4.53 5.60
N LEU A 98 9.11 -3.92 5.95
CA LEU A 98 7.88 -4.02 5.17
C LEU A 98 7.68 -2.79 4.30
N VAL A 99 7.24 -3.04 3.08
CA VAL A 99 6.86 -2.05 2.08
C VAL A 99 5.47 -2.37 1.54
N ASP A 100 4.99 -1.57 0.59
CA ASP A 100 3.68 -1.68 -0.04
C ASP A 100 3.36 -3.11 -0.49
N GLY A 101 2.15 -3.57 -0.14
CA GLY A 101 1.68 -4.91 -0.49
C GLY A 101 1.40 -5.11 -1.97
N GLY A 102 1.19 -4.03 -2.70
CA GLY A 102 0.95 -4.05 -4.14
C GLY A 102 2.10 -4.62 -4.97
N LEU A 103 3.33 -4.70 -4.41
CA LEU A 103 4.45 -5.34 -5.09
C LEU A 103 4.24 -6.84 -5.31
N VAL A 104 3.51 -7.52 -4.42
CA VAL A 104 3.34 -8.98 -4.46
C VAL A 104 1.90 -9.43 -4.57
N ASP A 105 0.92 -8.66 -4.03
CA ASP A 105 -0.50 -9.04 -4.04
C ASP A 105 -1.39 -7.80 -3.91
N ASN A 106 -1.54 -7.06 -5.02
CA ASN A 106 -2.31 -5.82 -5.07
C ASN A 106 -3.83 -6.06 -5.13
N LEU A 107 -4.27 -7.27 -5.47
CA LEU A 107 -5.67 -7.66 -5.53
C LEU A 107 -5.84 -9.02 -4.84
N PRO A 108 -5.91 -9.09 -3.50
CA PRO A 108 -5.74 -10.31 -2.72
C PRO A 108 -6.98 -11.24 -2.73
N VAL A 109 -7.42 -11.68 -3.90
CA VAL A 109 -8.58 -12.57 -4.11
C VAL A 109 -8.46 -13.86 -3.31
N ALA A 110 -7.27 -14.49 -3.33
CA ALA A 110 -7.02 -15.73 -2.60
C ALA A 110 -7.16 -15.56 -1.08
N GLU A 111 -6.74 -14.40 -0.54
CA GLU A 111 -6.86 -14.10 0.90
C GLU A 111 -8.33 -13.99 1.32
N VAL A 112 -9.13 -13.26 0.58
CA VAL A 112 -10.57 -13.09 0.88
C VAL A 112 -11.27 -14.43 0.81
N ARG A 113 -11.03 -15.22 -0.23
CA ARG A 113 -11.67 -16.52 -0.40
C ARG A 113 -11.32 -17.49 0.74
N ALA A 114 -10.05 -17.59 1.09
CA ALA A 114 -9.59 -18.50 2.14
C ALA A 114 -10.06 -18.07 3.54
N ARG A 115 -9.97 -16.76 3.85
CA ARG A 115 -10.29 -16.25 5.19
C ARG A 115 -11.79 -16.18 5.45
N CYS A 116 -12.57 -15.73 4.48
CA CYS A 116 -14.00 -15.53 4.64
C CYS A 116 -14.83 -16.71 4.17
N GLN A 117 -14.22 -17.73 3.53
CA GLN A 117 -14.93 -18.83 2.86
C GLN A 117 -16.05 -18.27 1.93
N ALA A 118 -15.72 -17.17 1.23
CA ALA A 118 -16.69 -16.39 0.48
C ALA A 118 -17.19 -17.14 -0.74
N ASP A 119 -18.52 -17.23 -0.88
CA ASP A 119 -19.18 -17.78 -2.07
C ASP A 119 -19.05 -16.85 -3.29
N VAL A 120 -18.99 -15.54 -3.03
CA VAL A 120 -18.83 -14.49 -4.03
C VAL A 120 -17.75 -13.53 -3.57
N VAL A 121 -16.79 -13.24 -4.44
CA VAL A 121 -15.76 -12.21 -4.24
C VAL A 121 -16.06 -11.02 -5.12
N ILE A 122 -16.03 -9.83 -4.54
CA ILE A 122 -16.08 -8.56 -5.28
C ILE A 122 -14.65 -8.01 -5.30
N ALA A 123 -14.03 -8.04 -6.47
CA ALA A 123 -12.67 -7.56 -6.69
C ALA A 123 -12.69 -6.15 -7.31
N VAL A 124 -12.16 -5.16 -6.58
CA VAL A 124 -12.08 -3.77 -7.05
C VAL A 124 -10.65 -3.49 -7.51
N ASN A 125 -10.44 -3.41 -8.84
CA ASN A 125 -9.14 -3.14 -9.43
C ASN A 125 -9.00 -1.65 -9.75
N VAL A 126 -8.25 -0.93 -8.92
CA VAL A 126 -7.93 0.50 -9.07
C VAL A 126 -6.55 0.74 -9.71
N GLY A 127 -5.95 -0.29 -10.31
CA GLY A 127 -4.64 -0.20 -10.96
C GLY A 127 -4.67 0.78 -12.13
N THR A 128 -3.64 1.62 -12.22
CA THR A 128 -3.41 2.53 -13.34
C THR A 128 -2.73 1.82 -14.51
N PRO A 129 -3.02 2.19 -15.77
CA PRO A 129 -2.31 1.68 -16.93
C PRO A 129 -0.81 1.97 -16.86
N LEU A 130 0.00 1.12 -17.50
CA LEU A 130 1.42 1.37 -17.65
C LEU A 130 1.67 2.66 -18.47
N LEU A 131 2.72 3.39 -18.12
CA LEU A 131 3.18 4.53 -18.90
C LEU A 131 3.62 4.07 -20.29
N LYS A 132 3.45 4.93 -21.30
CA LYS A 132 3.98 4.71 -22.63
C LYS A 132 5.50 4.84 -22.61
N ALA A 133 6.17 4.17 -23.56
CA ALA A 133 7.64 4.15 -23.62
C ALA A 133 8.27 5.55 -23.68
N GLU A 134 7.62 6.48 -24.39
CA GLU A 134 8.07 7.87 -24.52
C GLU A 134 7.97 8.68 -23.21
N GLU A 135 7.16 8.23 -22.24
CA GLU A 135 6.98 8.89 -20.95
C GLU A 135 7.98 8.38 -19.89
N VAL A 136 8.71 7.30 -20.21
CA VAL A 136 9.66 6.64 -19.30
C VAL A 136 11.08 7.10 -19.65
N GLY A 137 11.51 8.27 -19.14
CA GLY A 137 12.79 8.88 -19.48
C GLY A 137 13.69 9.24 -18.29
N SER A 138 13.21 9.09 -17.06
CA SER A 138 13.97 9.43 -15.85
C SER A 138 14.10 8.22 -14.90
N LEU A 139 15.08 8.26 -13.98
CA LEU A 139 15.22 7.24 -12.96
C LEU A 139 13.92 7.02 -12.15
N LEU A 140 13.21 8.10 -11.84
CA LEU A 140 11.96 8.06 -11.09
C LEU A 140 10.85 7.39 -11.91
N THR A 141 10.69 7.76 -13.19
CA THR A 141 9.66 7.17 -14.06
C THR A 141 9.97 5.70 -14.38
N VAL A 142 11.24 5.35 -14.55
CA VAL A 142 11.66 3.93 -14.72
C VAL A 142 11.32 3.13 -13.46
N SER A 143 11.64 3.64 -12.27
CA SER A 143 11.34 2.95 -11.00
C SER A 143 9.83 2.80 -10.77
N ALA A 144 9.05 3.84 -11.05
CA ALA A 144 7.60 3.80 -10.96
C ALA A 144 7.01 2.77 -11.95
N GLN A 145 7.52 2.74 -13.18
CA GLN A 145 7.10 1.77 -14.20
C GLN A 145 7.43 0.32 -13.81
N MET A 146 8.59 0.07 -13.19
CA MET A 146 8.94 -1.25 -12.67
C MET A 146 7.94 -1.72 -11.61
N ILE A 147 7.58 -0.84 -10.66
CA ILE A 147 6.56 -1.13 -9.65
C ILE A 147 5.21 -1.41 -10.31
N ALA A 148 4.80 -0.59 -11.28
CA ALA A 148 3.55 -0.77 -12.01
C ALA A 148 3.50 -2.11 -12.76
N ILE A 149 4.60 -2.52 -13.40
CA ILE A 149 4.70 -3.82 -14.09
C ILE A 149 4.54 -4.98 -13.09
N LEU A 150 5.22 -4.94 -11.94
CA LEU A 150 5.10 -5.98 -10.91
C LEU A 150 3.66 -6.06 -10.38
N THR A 151 3.05 -4.91 -10.13
CA THR A 151 1.66 -4.80 -9.67
C THR A 151 0.69 -5.39 -10.70
N GLU A 152 0.81 -5.01 -11.97
CA GLU A 152 -0.05 -5.52 -13.05
C GLU A 152 0.08 -7.04 -13.23
N GLN A 153 1.30 -7.58 -13.13
CA GLN A 153 1.53 -9.02 -13.21
C GLN A 153 0.85 -9.79 -12.06
N ASN A 154 0.90 -9.27 -10.83
CA ASN A 154 0.23 -9.94 -9.72
C ASN A 154 -1.30 -9.75 -9.76
N VAL A 155 -1.79 -8.59 -10.20
CA VAL A 155 -3.23 -8.38 -10.46
C VAL A 155 -3.77 -9.36 -11.50
N SER A 156 -3.08 -9.53 -12.62
CA SER A 156 -3.47 -10.50 -13.67
C SER A 156 -3.58 -11.92 -13.12
N ARG A 157 -2.62 -12.34 -12.29
CA ARG A 157 -2.67 -13.66 -11.62
C ARG A 157 -3.85 -13.76 -10.66
N SER A 158 -4.14 -12.71 -9.89
CA SER A 158 -5.27 -12.68 -8.96
C SER A 158 -6.62 -12.70 -9.67
N LEU A 159 -6.76 -11.99 -10.79
CA LEU A 159 -7.96 -12.02 -11.61
C LEU A 159 -8.24 -13.42 -12.18
N ALA A 160 -7.20 -14.17 -12.51
CA ALA A 160 -7.34 -15.56 -12.97
C ALA A 160 -7.87 -16.53 -11.90
N LEU A 161 -7.89 -16.15 -10.63
CA LEU A 161 -8.47 -16.91 -9.51
C LEU A 161 -9.98 -16.66 -9.33
N LEU A 162 -10.54 -15.69 -10.03
CA LEU A 162 -11.97 -15.39 -9.94
C LEU A 162 -12.80 -16.48 -10.60
N GLN A 163 -13.96 -16.76 -10.00
CA GLN A 163 -14.94 -17.74 -10.46
C GLN A 163 -16.06 -17.04 -11.25
N ALA A 164 -16.89 -17.82 -11.90
CA ALA A 164 -17.94 -17.29 -12.78
C ALA A 164 -18.99 -16.41 -12.06
N ASN A 165 -19.17 -16.59 -10.76
CA ASN A 165 -20.09 -15.81 -9.93
C ASN A 165 -19.42 -14.63 -9.22
N ASP A 166 -18.09 -14.45 -9.36
CA ASP A 166 -17.39 -13.31 -8.79
C ASP A 166 -17.62 -12.04 -9.61
N ILE A 167 -17.43 -10.91 -8.97
CA ILE A 167 -17.67 -9.59 -9.57
C ILE A 167 -16.34 -8.84 -9.64
N THR A 168 -16.01 -8.32 -10.81
CA THR A 168 -14.87 -7.40 -10.99
C THR A 168 -15.38 -6.00 -11.24
N ILE A 169 -14.90 -5.04 -10.47
CA ILE A 169 -15.14 -3.62 -10.64
C ILE A 169 -13.84 -2.98 -11.05
N LYS A 170 -13.80 -2.33 -12.22
CA LYS A 170 -12.67 -1.50 -12.65
C LYS A 170 -13.20 -0.09 -12.89
N PRO A 171 -13.10 0.82 -11.90
CA PRO A 171 -13.54 2.19 -12.06
C PRO A 171 -12.70 2.93 -13.11
N GLU A 172 -13.31 3.86 -13.84
CA GLU A 172 -12.60 4.79 -14.71
C GLU A 172 -11.97 5.87 -13.82
N LEU A 173 -10.65 5.93 -13.80
CA LEU A 173 -9.88 6.85 -12.95
C LEU A 173 -9.07 7.84 -13.80
N ASP A 174 -9.61 8.25 -14.95
CA ASP A 174 -8.92 9.11 -15.90
C ASP A 174 -8.47 10.42 -15.25
N GLY A 175 -7.15 10.63 -15.23
CA GLY A 175 -6.52 11.79 -14.64
C GLY A 175 -6.56 11.84 -13.11
N ILE A 176 -6.96 10.77 -12.41
CA ILE A 176 -6.86 10.64 -10.96
C ILE A 176 -5.62 9.81 -10.62
N THR A 177 -4.73 10.38 -9.81
CA THR A 177 -3.52 9.69 -9.34
C THR A 177 -3.64 9.32 -7.87
N ALA A 178 -2.79 8.41 -7.40
CA ALA A 178 -2.74 8.01 -5.99
C ALA A 178 -2.43 9.16 -5.01
N GLY A 179 -1.99 10.32 -5.50
CA GLY A 179 -1.74 11.54 -4.73
C GLY A 179 -2.91 12.54 -4.70
N ASP A 180 -4.00 12.28 -5.43
CA ASP A 180 -5.12 13.21 -5.59
C ASP A 180 -6.18 13.03 -4.49
N PHE A 181 -5.86 13.49 -3.29
CA PHE A 181 -6.78 13.43 -2.16
C PHE A 181 -7.88 14.50 -2.17
N SER A 182 -7.84 15.46 -3.08
CA SER A 182 -8.83 16.55 -3.19
C SER A 182 -10.06 16.18 -4.04
N ARG A 183 -9.96 15.13 -4.84
CA ARG A 183 -11.00 14.69 -5.81
C ARG A 183 -11.88 13.56 -5.29
N HIS A 184 -12.03 13.44 -3.97
CA HIS A 184 -12.77 12.36 -3.31
C HIS A 184 -14.29 12.37 -3.53
N ALA A 185 -14.83 13.40 -4.17
CA ALA A 185 -16.27 13.53 -4.47
C ALA A 185 -16.61 13.22 -5.94
N GLU A 186 -15.60 12.94 -6.77
CA GLU A 186 -15.78 12.50 -8.16
C GLU A 186 -15.89 10.98 -8.22
#